data_c44f80dc391852d92c49fac2f6377805
#
_entry.id   c44f80dc391852d92c49fac2f6377805
#
_cell.length_a   1.000
_cell.length_b   1.000
_cell.length_c   1.000
_cell.angle_alpha   90.00
_cell.angle_beta   90.00
_cell.angle_gamma   90.00
#
_symmetry.space_group_name_H-M   'P 1'
#
loop_
_entity.id
_entity.type
_entity.pdbx_description
1 polymer ?
#
loop_
_entity_poly.entity_id
_entity_poly.type
_entity_poly.pdbx_seq_one_letter_code
_entity_poly.pdbx_strand_id
1 'polypeptide(L)'
;MSPLANSYLKADQLDRMEPFYPLHAYVCSTCFLVQLQEFETPEHIFTDYAYFSSFSDSFVAHAKAYVEDMVTRFGFDETSQVIEIASNDGYLLQFFVEKNVPVLGIEPAANVAKAAEEKGIPTIVQFFNPETATSLSEQGKQADLLLGNNVLAHVPALNEFVRGMKIALKPQGIITMEFPHLLKLMQLNLFDTIYHEHFSYLSLHTVERVFAEHGLRVFDVQE
;
A
#
# COMPACT_ATOMS: atom_id res chain seq x y z
N MET A 1 -10.42 3.04 23.51
CA MET A 1 -8.98 3.07 23.85
C MET A 1 -8.40 1.72 23.51
N SER A 2 -7.35 1.67 22.71
CA SER A 2 -6.64 0.46 22.31
C SER A 2 -5.14 0.77 22.16
N PRO A 3 -4.24 -0.19 22.41
CA PRO A 3 -2.83 -0.04 22.01
C PRO A 3 -2.72 -0.14 20.49
N LEU A 4 -1.53 0.10 19.94
CA LEU A 4 -1.25 -0.15 18.54
C LEU A 4 -1.24 -1.67 18.26
N ALA A 5 -1.80 -2.09 17.12
CA ALA A 5 -2.06 -3.50 16.85
C ALA A 5 -0.79 -4.37 16.79
N ASN A 6 0.29 -3.88 16.20
CA ASN A 6 1.54 -4.62 16.01
C ASN A 6 2.66 -4.25 17.01
N SER A 7 2.34 -3.48 18.05
CA SER A 7 3.27 -3.12 19.11
C SER A 7 3.39 -4.22 20.16
N TYR A 8 4.09 -5.30 19.83
CA TYR A 8 4.30 -6.41 20.76
C TYR A 8 5.29 -6.03 21.86
N LEU A 9 4.89 -6.22 23.13
CA LEU A 9 5.74 -5.98 24.27
C LEU A 9 6.83 -7.05 24.40
N LYS A 10 8.07 -6.61 24.59
CA LYS A 10 9.19 -7.49 24.95
C LYS A 10 9.14 -7.82 26.45
N ALA A 11 9.81 -8.88 26.88
CA ALA A 11 9.77 -9.34 28.28
C ALA A 11 10.22 -8.27 29.28
N ASP A 12 11.15 -7.39 28.91
CA ASP A 12 11.65 -6.28 29.73
C ASP A 12 10.72 -5.06 29.75
N GLN A 13 9.64 -5.08 28.99
CA GLN A 13 8.65 -4.01 28.88
C GLN A 13 7.32 -4.33 29.62
N LEU A 14 7.15 -5.56 30.12
CA LEU A 14 5.87 -6.00 30.74
C LEU A 14 5.49 -5.19 31.97
N ASP A 15 6.47 -4.62 32.71
CA ASP A 15 6.24 -3.80 33.90
C ASP A 15 6.21 -2.29 33.58
N ARG A 16 6.22 -1.90 32.29
CA ARG A 16 6.16 -0.50 31.84
C ARG A 16 4.75 -0.11 31.45
N MET A 17 4.47 1.17 31.48
CA MET A 17 3.19 1.72 31.01
C MET A 17 3.11 1.55 29.47
N GLU A 18 2.04 0.91 29.01
CA GLU A 18 1.70 0.81 27.61
C GLU A 18 0.77 1.97 27.20
N PRO A 19 1.06 2.68 26.08
CA PRO A 19 0.17 3.73 25.60
C PRO A 19 -1.10 3.16 24.99
N PHE A 20 -2.24 3.78 25.32
CA PHE A 20 -3.56 3.46 24.76
C PHE A 20 -4.13 4.70 24.09
N TYR A 21 -4.53 4.57 22.85
CA TYR A 21 -5.07 5.66 22.03
C TYR A 21 -6.59 5.51 21.85
N PRO A 22 -7.33 6.62 21.67
CA PRO A 22 -8.72 6.56 21.27
C PRO A 22 -8.88 5.83 19.93
N LEU A 23 -9.81 4.88 19.87
CA LEU A 23 -10.20 4.22 18.63
C LEU A 23 -11.62 4.65 18.30
N HIS A 24 -11.77 5.65 17.44
CA HIS A 24 -13.04 6.26 17.09
C HIS A 24 -13.05 6.62 15.59
N ALA A 25 -13.97 6.01 14.85
CA ALA A 25 -14.14 6.30 13.44
C ALA A 25 -15.03 7.53 13.23
N TYR A 26 -14.62 8.41 12.33
CA TYR A 26 -15.35 9.60 11.91
C TYR A 26 -15.75 9.50 10.45
N VAL A 27 -16.86 10.12 10.09
CA VAL A 27 -17.31 10.23 8.70
C VAL A 27 -17.23 11.70 8.29
N CYS A 28 -16.52 11.98 7.22
CA CYS A 28 -16.49 13.32 6.63
C CYS A 28 -17.86 13.65 6.02
N SER A 29 -18.48 14.76 6.44
CA SER A 29 -19.78 15.19 5.91
C SER A 29 -19.73 15.68 4.46
N THR A 30 -18.55 15.93 3.91
CA THR A 30 -18.37 16.47 2.55
C THR A 30 -18.02 15.38 1.53
N CYS A 31 -17.08 14.49 1.84
CA CYS A 31 -16.60 13.46 0.90
C CYS A 31 -16.97 12.04 1.31
N PHE A 32 -17.59 11.87 2.48
CA PHE A 32 -18.01 10.58 3.06
C PHE A 32 -16.87 9.60 3.35
N LEU A 33 -15.62 10.06 3.35
CA LEU A 33 -14.50 9.25 3.83
C LEU A 33 -14.74 8.88 5.29
N VAL A 34 -14.66 7.60 5.59
CA VAL A 34 -14.60 7.10 6.96
C VAL A 34 -13.13 7.01 7.35
N GLN A 35 -12.76 7.61 8.48
CA GLN A 35 -11.36 7.78 8.86
C GLN A 35 -11.17 7.75 10.37
N LEU A 36 -9.96 7.40 10.80
CA LEU A 36 -9.48 7.58 12.17
C LEU A 36 -8.67 8.87 12.30
N GLN A 37 -8.60 9.37 13.52
CA GLN A 37 -7.63 10.41 13.86
C GLN A 37 -6.23 9.79 13.94
N GLU A 38 -5.24 10.48 13.39
CA GLU A 38 -3.84 10.12 13.54
C GLU A 38 -3.36 10.45 14.96
N PHE A 39 -2.92 9.43 15.70
CA PHE A 39 -2.33 9.56 17.03
C PHE A 39 -0.85 9.23 17.02
N GLU A 40 -0.42 8.39 16.09
CA GLU A 40 0.95 8.02 15.84
C GLU A 40 1.26 8.19 14.35
N THR A 41 2.50 8.57 14.05
CA THR A 41 2.90 8.78 12.66
C THR A 41 3.21 7.47 11.94
N PRO A 42 3.09 7.41 10.60
CA PRO A 42 3.50 6.24 9.82
C PRO A 42 4.95 5.82 10.08
N GLU A 43 5.85 6.78 10.31
CA GLU A 43 7.26 6.51 10.62
C GLU A 43 7.40 5.72 11.92
N HIS A 44 6.61 6.03 12.93
CA HIS A 44 6.63 5.30 14.21
C HIS A 44 6.05 3.90 14.09
N ILE A 45 5.05 3.71 13.22
CA ILE A 45 4.35 2.44 13.04
C ILE A 45 5.14 1.48 12.12
N PHE A 46 5.70 1.99 11.00
CA PHE A 46 6.18 1.15 9.90
C PHE A 46 7.69 1.08 9.74
N THR A 47 8.50 1.77 10.55
CA THR A 47 9.97 1.75 10.40
C THR A 47 10.60 0.38 10.69
N ASP A 48 10.04 -0.38 11.63
CA ASP A 48 10.41 -1.77 11.95
C ASP A 48 9.15 -2.63 11.91
N TYR A 49 8.88 -3.21 10.73
CA TYR A 49 7.60 -3.87 10.49
C TYR A 49 7.74 -5.38 10.68
N ALA A 50 6.91 -5.93 11.57
CA ALA A 50 6.98 -7.35 11.95
C ALA A 50 6.31 -8.29 10.94
N TYR A 51 5.50 -7.76 10.00
CA TYR A 51 4.72 -8.56 9.07
C TYR A 51 5.44 -8.75 7.74
N PHE A 52 5.63 -10.01 7.35
CA PHE A 52 6.15 -10.43 6.05
C PHE A 52 5.02 -11.04 5.23
N SER A 53 4.68 -10.44 4.11
CA SER A 53 3.55 -10.87 3.27
C SER A 53 3.74 -12.28 2.69
N SER A 54 4.98 -12.70 2.46
CA SER A 54 5.28 -14.04 1.96
C SER A 54 5.01 -15.19 2.95
N PHE A 55 4.68 -14.90 4.22
CA PHE A 55 4.32 -15.92 5.21
C PHE A 55 2.93 -16.54 4.97
N SER A 56 2.10 -15.91 4.16
CA SER A 56 0.77 -16.40 3.82
C SER A 56 0.76 -17.03 2.42
N ASP A 57 0.67 -18.36 2.35
CA ASP A 57 0.60 -19.09 1.08
C ASP A 57 -0.56 -18.63 0.19
N SER A 58 -1.71 -18.31 0.80
CA SER A 58 -2.87 -17.81 0.07
C SER A 58 -2.63 -16.42 -0.52
N PHE A 59 -1.90 -15.57 0.19
CA PHE A 59 -1.54 -14.23 -0.26
C PHE A 59 -0.53 -14.29 -1.42
N VAL A 60 0.45 -15.19 -1.32
CA VAL A 60 1.42 -15.45 -2.40
C VAL A 60 0.73 -16.02 -3.64
N ALA A 61 -0.22 -16.95 -3.47
CA ALA A 61 -0.99 -17.51 -4.58
C ALA A 61 -1.87 -16.44 -5.27
N HIS A 62 -2.50 -15.57 -4.49
CA HIS A 62 -3.26 -14.42 -4.99
C HIS A 62 -2.36 -13.47 -5.80
N ALA A 63 -1.19 -13.10 -5.26
CA ALA A 63 -0.21 -12.26 -5.95
C ALA A 63 0.25 -12.86 -7.29
N LYS A 64 0.47 -14.18 -7.33
CA LYS A 64 0.82 -14.87 -8.58
C LYS A 64 -0.30 -14.79 -9.62
N ALA A 65 -1.54 -15.07 -9.23
CA ALA A 65 -2.69 -15.00 -10.12
C ALA A 65 -2.90 -13.56 -10.64
N TYR A 66 -2.75 -12.56 -9.77
CA TYR A 66 -2.80 -11.15 -10.14
C TYR A 66 -1.75 -10.81 -11.22
N VAL A 67 -0.49 -11.21 -11.02
CA VAL A 67 0.59 -10.93 -11.99
C VAL A 67 0.31 -11.61 -13.33
N GLU A 68 -0.20 -12.84 -13.33
CA GLU A 68 -0.59 -13.57 -14.55
C GLU A 68 -1.68 -12.83 -15.33
N ASP A 69 -2.70 -12.32 -14.61
CA ASP A 69 -3.79 -11.52 -15.21
C ASP A 69 -3.25 -10.19 -15.78
N MET A 70 -2.45 -9.44 -15.02
CA MET A 70 -1.91 -8.15 -15.44
C MET A 70 -1.02 -8.27 -16.69
N VAL A 71 -0.12 -9.25 -16.72
CA VAL A 71 0.73 -9.49 -17.89
C VAL A 71 -0.09 -9.91 -19.11
N THR A 72 -1.08 -10.78 -18.91
CA THR A 72 -1.95 -11.23 -20.02
C THR A 72 -2.82 -10.10 -20.56
N ARG A 73 -3.39 -9.30 -19.69
CA ARG A 73 -4.36 -8.26 -20.02
C ARG A 73 -3.72 -7.02 -20.64
N PHE A 74 -2.55 -6.62 -20.15
CA PHE A 74 -1.92 -5.36 -20.54
C PHE A 74 -0.62 -5.54 -21.33
N GLY A 75 -0.12 -6.77 -21.46
CA GLY A 75 1.05 -7.08 -22.27
C GLY A 75 2.36 -6.56 -21.70
N PHE A 76 2.51 -6.52 -20.37
CA PHE A 76 3.77 -6.11 -19.74
C PHE A 76 4.89 -7.11 -20.06
N ASP A 77 6.08 -6.58 -20.44
CA ASP A 77 7.24 -7.32 -20.90
C ASP A 77 8.56 -6.69 -20.39
N GLU A 78 9.69 -7.08 -20.97
CA GLU A 78 11.02 -6.58 -20.63
C GLU A 78 11.26 -5.09 -20.90
N THR A 79 10.35 -4.41 -21.59
CA THR A 79 10.40 -2.96 -21.85
C THR A 79 9.53 -2.15 -20.89
N SER A 80 8.72 -2.83 -20.10
CA SER A 80 7.82 -2.24 -19.11
C SER A 80 8.55 -1.96 -17.80
N GLN A 81 8.04 -1.00 -17.01
CA GLN A 81 8.49 -0.74 -15.64
C GLN A 81 7.33 -0.94 -14.68
N VAL A 82 7.44 -1.89 -13.77
CA VAL A 82 6.48 -2.12 -12.68
C VAL A 82 7.03 -1.53 -11.39
N ILE A 83 6.22 -0.74 -10.69
CA ILE A 83 6.58 -0.18 -9.38
C ILE A 83 5.52 -0.60 -8.36
N GLU A 84 5.93 -1.18 -7.25
CA GLU A 84 5.06 -1.50 -6.12
C GLU A 84 5.35 -0.58 -4.93
N ILE A 85 4.29 0.07 -4.42
CA ILE A 85 4.33 0.89 -3.21
C ILE A 85 3.99 0.01 -2.02
N ALA A 86 4.78 0.10 -0.94
CA ALA A 86 4.76 -0.80 0.21
C ALA A 86 4.97 -2.27 -0.23
N SER A 87 6.05 -2.48 -0.99
CA SER A 87 6.35 -3.76 -1.66
C SER A 87 6.68 -4.90 -0.70
N ASN A 88 6.77 -4.61 0.58
CA ASN A 88 7.08 -5.54 1.65
C ASN A 88 8.32 -6.39 1.30
N ASP A 89 8.32 -7.68 1.52
CA ASP A 89 9.42 -8.60 1.20
C ASP A 89 9.46 -9.08 -0.26
N GLY A 90 8.81 -8.34 -1.17
CA GLY A 90 8.78 -8.62 -2.60
C GLY A 90 7.90 -9.81 -3.00
N TYR A 91 6.96 -10.19 -2.16
CA TYR A 91 6.08 -11.35 -2.35
C TYR A 91 5.32 -11.33 -3.67
N LEU A 92 5.02 -10.15 -4.20
CA LEU A 92 4.31 -9.97 -5.48
C LEU A 92 5.29 -9.72 -6.64
N LEU A 93 6.26 -8.82 -6.46
CA LEU A 93 7.19 -8.43 -7.52
C LEU A 93 8.03 -9.60 -8.03
N GLN A 94 8.30 -10.64 -7.22
CA GLN A 94 9.02 -11.83 -7.65
C GLN A 94 8.39 -12.49 -8.90
N PHE A 95 7.06 -12.46 -9.05
CA PHE A 95 6.38 -13.05 -10.19
C PHE A 95 6.49 -12.23 -11.47
N PHE A 96 6.69 -10.92 -11.38
CA PHE A 96 7.09 -10.10 -12.52
C PHE A 96 8.54 -10.37 -12.92
N VAL A 97 9.45 -10.53 -11.95
CA VAL A 97 10.85 -10.91 -12.21
C VAL A 97 10.94 -12.26 -12.94
N GLU A 98 10.15 -13.26 -12.53
CA GLU A 98 10.06 -14.56 -13.21
C GLU A 98 9.65 -14.45 -14.70
N LYS A 99 8.94 -13.37 -15.05
CA LYS A 99 8.50 -13.06 -16.42
C LYS A 99 9.44 -12.11 -17.16
N ASN A 100 10.59 -11.78 -16.58
CA ASN A 100 11.58 -10.80 -17.08
C ASN A 100 11.02 -9.38 -17.22
N VAL A 101 10.00 -9.01 -16.45
CA VAL A 101 9.48 -7.64 -16.40
C VAL A 101 10.28 -6.85 -15.37
N PRO A 102 10.86 -5.69 -15.73
CA PRO A 102 11.58 -4.82 -14.81
C PRO A 102 10.70 -4.34 -13.65
N VAL A 103 11.21 -4.46 -12.42
CA VAL A 103 10.50 -4.10 -11.20
C VAL A 103 11.27 -3.13 -10.32
N LEU A 104 10.55 -2.41 -9.48
CA LEU A 104 11.09 -1.58 -8.41
C LEU A 104 10.13 -1.60 -7.21
N GLY A 105 10.62 -1.99 -6.05
CA GLY A 105 9.89 -1.87 -4.79
C GLY A 105 10.16 -0.53 -4.12
N ILE A 106 9.16 0.01 -3.43
CA ILE A 106 9.31 1.15 -2.50
C ILE A 106 8.74 0.69 -1.16
N GLU A 107 9.62 0.56 -0.17
CA GLU A 107 9.26 -0.03 1.14
C GLU A 107 9.96 0.74 2.27
N PRO A 108 9.24 1.35 3.22
CA PRO A 108 9.87 2.12 4.29
C PRO A 108 10.57 1.26 5.34
N ALA A 109 10.12 0.02 5.56
CA ALA A 109 10.70 -0.88 6.56
C ALA A 109 11.96 -1.56 6.04
N ALA A 110 13.12 -1.14 6.54
CA ALA A 110 14.43 -1.63 6.09
C ALA A 110 14.61 -3.16 6.29
N ASN A 111 13.99 -3.74 7.31
CA ASN A 111 14.07 -5.17 7.59
C ASN A 111 13.36 -6.02 6.52
N VAL A 112 12.19 -5.58 6.06
CA VAL A 112 11.43 -6.26 4.99
C VAL A 112 12.01 -5.96 3.61
N ALA A 113 12.41 -4.72 3.33
CA ALA A 113 13.09 -4.34 2.09
C ALA A 113 14.34 -5.17 1.84
N LYS A 114 15.13 -5.44 2.89
CA LYS A 114 16.30 -6.32 2.81
C LYS A 114 15.93 -7.73 2.32
N ALA A 115 14.82 -8.29 2.81
CA ALA A 115 14.37 -9.60 2.37
C ALA A 115 13.94 -9.60 0.89
N ALA A 116 13.38 -8.49 0.38
CA ALA A 116 13.09 -8.32 -1.04
C ALA A 116 14.38 -8.25 -1.88
N GLU A 117 15.39 -7.50 -1.44
CA GLU A 117 16.70 -7.42 -2.11
C GLU A 117 17.42 -8.78 -2.16
N GLU A 118 17.34 -9.59 -1.10
CA GLU A 118 17.88 -10.96 -1.06
C GLU A 118 17.21 -11.89 -2.09
N LYS A 119 15.96 -11.58 -2.51
CA LYS A 119 15.24 -12.24 -3.60
C LYS A 119 15.56 -11.65 -4.99
N GLY A 120 16.48 -10.67 -5.07
CA GLY A 120 16.84 -9.99 -6.32
C GLY A 120 15.86 -8.90 -6.77
N ILE A 121 15.03 -8.39 -5.87
CA ILE A 121 14.07 -7.31 -6.15
C ILE A 121 14.68 -5.96 -5.73
N PRO A 122 15.02 -5.08 -6.69
CA PRO A 122 15.50 -3.74 -6.36
C PRO A 122 14.47 -2.99 -5.52
N THR A 123 14.88 -2.46 -4.35
CA THR A 123 13.95 -1.80 -3.42
C THR A 123 14.54 -0.49 -2.92
N ILE A 124 13.75 0.58 -2.93
CA ILE A 124 14.07 1.87 -2.33
C ILE A 124 13.50 1.90 -0.91
N VAL A 125 14.36 2.08 0.10
CA VAL A 125 13.95 2.13 1.51
C VAL A 125 13.50 3.55 1.85
N GLN A 126 12.27 3.88 1.51
CA GLN A 126 11.64 5.20 1.75
C GLN A 126 10.11 5.08 1.81
N PHE A 127 9.47 6.05 2.49
CA PHE A 127 8.03 6.27 2.30
C PHE A 127 7.76 6.82 0.89
N PHE A 128 6.69 6.32 0.27
CA PHE A 128 6.22 6.89 -0.98
C PHE A 128 5.49 8.22 -0.72
N ASN A 129 5.95 9.26 -1.38
CA ASN A 129 5.40 10.61 -1.34
C ASN A 129 5.69 11.33 -2.67
N PRO A 130 5.20 12.58 -2.88
CA PRO A 130 5.44 13.32 -4.12
C PRO A 130 6.92 13.59 -4.41
N GLU A 131 7.76 13.72 -3.39
CA GLU A 131 9.21 13.94 -3.53
C GLU A 131 9.88 12.69 -4.09
N THR A 132 9.57 11.51 -3.53
CA THR A 132 10.04 10.22 -4.05
C THR A 132 9.57 10.00 -5.50
N ALA A 133 8.30 10.30 -5.78
CA ALA A 133 7.73 10.20 -7.13
C ALA A 133 8.42 11.13 -8.14
N THR A 134 8.72 12.36 -7.74
CA THR A 134 9.43 13.35 -8.56
C THR A 134 10.84 12.87 -8.88
N SER A 135 11.57 12.38 -7.88
CA SER A 135 12.91 11.80 -8.08
C SER A 135 12.91 10.62 -9.05
N LEU A 136 11.91 9.74 -8.98
CA LEU A 136 11.76 8.64 -9.94
C LEU A 136 11.49 9.15 -11.36
N SER A 137 10.62 10.15 -11.50
CA SER A 137 10.30 10.78 -12.79
C SER A 137 11.54 11.44 -13.43
N GLU A 138 12.31 12.19 -12.65
CA GLU A 138 13.55 12.83 -13.10
C GLU A 138 14.62 11.81 -13.53
N GLN A 139 14.62 10.63 -12.94
CA GLN A 139 15.49 9.51 -13.34
C GLN A 139 14.95 8.70 -14.54
N GLY A 140 13.80 9.07 -15.10
CA GLY A 140 13.15 8.31 -16.16
C GLY A 140 12.60 6.95 -15.74
N LYS A 141 12.34 6.75 -14.46
CA LYS A 141 11.84 5.50 -13.85
C LYS A 141 10.33 5.54 -13.57
N GLN A 142 9.56 6.25 -14.40
CA GLN A 142 8.11 6.22 -14.27
C GLN A 142 7.54 4.83 -14.61
N ALA A 143 6.43 4.48 -13.97
CA ALA A 143 5.80 3.17 -14.08
C ALA A 143 4.86 3.06 -15.29
N ASP A 144 4.91 1.92 -15.98
CA ASP A 144 3.84 1.43 -16.83
C ASP A 144 2.71 0.83 -15.99
N LEU A 145 3.07 0.11 -14.91
CA LEU A 145 2.16 -0.34 -13.87
C LEU A 145 2.67 0.14 -12.51
N LEU A 146 1.87 0.96 -11.84
CA LEU A 146 2.08 1.35 -10.44
C LEU A 146 1.04 0.63 -9.60
N LEU A 147 1.47 -0.14 -8.62
CA LEU A 147 0.55 -0.93 -7.79
C LEU A 147 0.80 -0.72 -6.29
N GLY A 148 -0.23 -0.98 -5.51
CA GLY A 148 -0.16 -0.94 -4.07
C GLY A 148 -1.27 -1.76 -3.44
N ASN A 149 -0.90 -2.87 -2.81
CA ASN A 149 -1.84 -3.75 -2.15
C ASN A 149 -1.85 -3.48 -0.65
N ASN A 150 -3.06 -3.23 -0.12
CA ASN A 150 -3.31 -2.95 1.29
C ASN A 150 -2.46 -1.80 1.87
N VAL A 151 -2.11 -0.79 1.06
CA VAL A 151 -1.37 0.40 1.48
C VAL A 151 -2.25 1.64 1.59
N LEU A 152 -3.28 1.78 0.74
CA LEU A 152 -4.06 3.02 0.63
C LEU A 152 -4.77 3.39 1.95
N ALA A 153 -5.17 2.39 2.74
CA ALA A 153 -5.77 2.59 4.06
C ALA A 153 -4.77 3.11 5.11
N HIS A 154 -3.48 2.85 4.92
CA HIS A 154 -2.39 3.21 5.84
C HIS A 154 -1.82 4.62 5.62
N VAL A 155 -2.41 5.40 4.70
CA VAL A 155 -1.88 6.72 4.33
C VAL A 155 -2.74 7.82 4.94
N PRO A 156 -2.20 8.63 5.89
CA PRO A 156 -2.95 9.76 6.45
C PRO A 156 -3.10 10.90 5.44
N ALA A 157 -2.07 11.21 4.64
CA ALA A 157 -2.07 12.27 3.63
C ALA A 157 -2.52 11.74 2.25
N LEU A 158 -3.76 11.25 2.14
CA LEU A 158 -4.29 10.54 0.98
C LEU A 158 -4.16 11.33 -0.34
N ASN A 159 -4.44 12.64 -0.33
CA ASN A 159 -4.33 13.47 -1.53
C ASN A 159 -2.88 13.60 -2.02
N GLU A 160 -1.93 13.80 -1.10
CA GLU A 160 -0.51 13.88 -1.46
C GLU A 160 -0.01 12.54 -2.02
N PHE A 161 -0.46 11.44 -1.45
CA PHE A 161 -0.12 10.11 -1.93
C PHE A 161 -0.61 9.88 -3.37
N VAL A 162 -1.87 10.19 -3.67
CA VAL A 162 -2.45 10.04 -5.02
C VAL A 162 -1.79 11.03 -6.00
N ARG A 163 -1.44 12.26 -5.56
CA ARG A 163 -0.63 13.20 -6.35
C ARG A 163 0.74 12.59 -6.71
N GLY A 164 1.41 11.97 -5.75
CA GLY A 164 2.65 11.23 -5.99
C GLY A 164 2.48 10.09 -7.00
N MET A 165 1.42 9.30 -6.88
CA MET A 165 1.11 8.24 -7.85
C MET A 165 0.98 8.79 -9.27
N LYS A 166 0.30 9.94 -9.45
CA LYS A 166 0.18 10.58 -10.75
C LYS A 166 1.53 11.00 -11.33
N ILE A 167 2.46 11.48 -10.50
CA ILE A 167 3.81 11.89 -10.91
C ILE A 167 4.65 10.66 -11.32
N ALA A 168 4.57 9.57 -10.56
CA ALA A 168 5.33 8.34 -10.82
C ALA A 168 4.81 7.53 -12.01
N LEU A 169 3.62 7.85 -12.54
CA LEU A 169 2.98 7.11 -13.62
C LEU A 169 3.35 7.67 -14.99
N LYS A 170 3.67 6.81 -15.95
CA LYS A 170 3.79 7.19 -17.37
C LYS A 170 2.44 7.68 -17.94
N PRO A 171 2.40 8.46 -19.04
CA PRO A 171 1.14 8.97 -19.60
C PRO A 171 0.10 7.91 -19.95
N GLN A 172 0.52 6.71 -20.34
CA GLN A 172 -0.36 5.57 -20.66
C GLN A 172 -0.33 4.50 -19.56
N GLY A 173 0.33 4.78 -18.43
CA GLY A 173 0.48 3.84 -17.33
C GLY A 173 -0.84 3.56 -16.61
N ILE A 174 -0.87 2.46 -15.89
CA ILE A 174 -2.01 1.95 -15.15
C ILE A 174 -1.66 1.93 -13.66
N ILE A 175 -2.65 2.26 -12.84
CA ILE A 175 -2.57 2.11 -11.38
C ILE A 175 -3.52 1.00 -10.97
N THR A 176 -3.06 0.07 -10.14
CA THR A 176 -3.93 -0.89 -9.45
C THR A 176 -3.77 -0.74 -7.94
N MET A 177 -4.90 -0.72 -7.23
CA MET A 177 -4.93 -0.61 -5.77
C MET A 177 -5.83 -1.68 -5.19
N GLU A 178 -5.32 -2.46 -4.26
CA GLU A 178 -6.10 -3.39 -3.45
C GLU A 178 -6.28 -2.83 -2.04
N PHE A 179 -7.51 -2.85 -1.53
CA PHE A 179 -7.82 -2.38 -0.18
C PHE A 179 -9.10 -3.03 0.35
N PRO A 180 -9.25 -3.16 1.68
CA PRO A 180 -10.49 -3.61 2.29
C PRO A 180 -11.63 -2.64 1.99
N HIS A 181 -12.69 -3.13 1.34
CA HIS A 181 -13.82 -2.30 0.93
C HIS A 181 -14.78 -2.04 2.09
N LEU A 182 -15.05 -0.76 2.39
CA LEU A 182 -15.91 -0.34 3.52
C LEU A 182 -17.28 -1.04 3.54
N LEU A 183 -17.94 -1.21 2.38
CA LEU A 183 -19.24 -1.87 2.31
C LEU A 183 -19.14 -3.33 2.78
N LYS A 184 -18.11 -4.06 2.36
CA LYS A 184 -17.87 -5.45 2.80
C LYS A 184 -17.53 -5.53 4.29
N LEU A 185 -16.72 -4.59 4.78
CA LEU A 185 -16.44 -4.47 6.21
C LEU A 185 -17.73 -4.35 7.02
N MET A 186 -18.66 -3.49 6.59
CA MET A 186 -19.96 -3.30 7.25
C MET A 186 -20.88 -4.52 7.11
N GLN A 187 -20.98 -5.10 5.91
CA GLN A 187 -21.85 -6.25 5.63
C GLN A 187 -21.42 -7.52 6.36
N LEU A 188 -20.13 -7.73 6.52
CA LEU A 188 -19.55 -8.93 7.10
C LEU A 188 -19.13 -8.74 8.57
N ASN A 189 -19.36 -7.54 9.12
CA ASN A 189 -18.98 -7.17 10.49
C ASN A 189 -17.48 -7.38 10.77
N LEU A 190 -16.60 -6.99 9.84
CA LEU A 190 -15.15 -7.12 9.95
C LEU A 190 -14.57 -5.99 10.81
N PHE A 191 -15.05 -5.82 12.03
CA PHE A 191 -14.65 -4.73 12.93
C PHE A 191 -13.20 -4.89 13.45
N ASP A 192 -12.62 -6.07 13.38
CA ASP A 192 -11.22 -6.37 13.67
C ASP A 192 -10.24 -5.65 12.74
N THR A 193 -10.71 -5.19 11.56
CA THR A 193 -9.92 -4.34 10.67
C THR A 193 -9.86 -2.88 11.12
N ILE A 194 -10.58 -2.50 12.20
CA ILE A 194 -10.58 -1.14 12.74
C ILE A 194 -9.48 -1.03 13.80
N TYR A 195 -8.33 -0.48 13.40
CA TYR A 195 -7.18 -0.25 14.27
C TYR A 195 -6.33 0.92 13.73
N HIS A 196 -5.40 1.43 14.54
CA HIS A 196 -4.75 2.73 14.33
C HIS A 196 -3.85 2.81 13.09
N GLU A 197 -3.44 1.67 12.51
CA GLU A 197 -2.68 1.66 11.27
C GLU A 197 -3.56 1.96 10.04
N HIS A 198 -4.89 1.74 10.14
CA HIS A 198 -5.86 2.06 9.09
C HIS A 198 -6.42 3.47 9.31
N PHE A 199 -5.82 4.47 8.71
CA PHE A 199 -6.30 5.86 8.78
C PHE A 199 -7.59 6.08 7.99
N SER A 200 -7.83 5.28 6.94
CA SER A 200 -8.97 5.41 6.03
C SER A 200 -9.69 4.09 5.79
N TYR A 201 -11.04 4.13 5.81
CA TYR A 201 -11.90 3.02 5.40
C TYR A 201 -12.58 3.41 4.10
N LEU A 202 -12.16 2.78 3.03
CA LEU A 202 -12.39 3.24 1.67
C LEU A 202 -13.63 2.61 1.05
N SER A 203 -14.52 3.45 0.53
CA SER A 203 -15.56 3.05 -0.42
C SER A 203 -15.09 3.36 -1.85
N LEU A 204 -15.63 2.68 -2.84
CA LEU A 204 -15.34 3.00 -4.25
C LEU A 204 -15.65 4.46 -4.56
N HIS A 205 -16.77 4.98 -4.06
CA HIS A 205 -17.15 6.40 -4.24
C HIS A 205 -16.07 7.37 -3.75
N THR A 206 -15.47 7.12 -2.58
CA THR A 206 -14.42 7.97 -2.03
C THR A 206 -13.13 7.85 -2.84
N VAL A 207 -12.78 6.64 -3.26
CA VAL A 207 -11.59 6.39 -4.11
C VAL A 207 -11.76 7.09 -5.47
N GLU A 208 -12.88 6.93 -6.15
CA GLU A 208 -13.15 7.64 -7.41
C GLU A 208 -12.96 9.14 -7.28
N ARG A 209 -13.47 9.75 -6.19
CA ARG A 209 -13.36 11.19 -5.98
C ARG A 209 -11.92 11.63 -5.78
N VAL A 210 -11.16 10.98 -4.90
CA VAL A 210 -9.78 11.40 -4.64
C VAL A 210 -8.88 11.21 -5.86
N PHE A 211 -9.07 10.14 -6.62
CA PHE A 211 -8.30 9.92 -7.84
C PHE A 211 -8.68 10.92 -8.95
N ALA A 212 -9.96 11.24 -9.08
CA ALA A 212 -10.44 12.23 -10.07
C ALA A 212 -9.87 13.64 -9.84
N GLU A 213 -9.70 14.08 -8.57
CA GLU A 213 -9.07 15.36 -8.23
C GLU A 213 -7.62 15.47 -8.74
N HIS A 214 -6.95 14.34 -8.94
CA HIS A 214 -5.59 14.26 -9.48
C HIS A 214 -5.53 13.87 -10.97
N GLY A 215 -6.67 13.95 -11.69
CA GLY A 215 -6.75 13.65 -13.12
C GLY A 215 -6.57 12.17 -13.45
N LEU A 216 -6.92 11.30 -12.51
CA LEU A 216 -6.97 9.85 -12.67
C LEU A 216 -8.44 9.39 -12.70
N ARG A 217 -8.72 8.30 -13.40
CA ARG A 217 -10.08 7.73 -13.44
C ARG A 217 -10.04 6.23 -13.13
N VAL A 218 -11.00 5.77 -12.37
CA VAL A 218 -11.26 4.34 -12.23
C VAL A 218 -11.90 3.84 -13.53
N PHE A 219 -11.40 2.76 -14.10
CA PHE A 219 -11.90 2.17 -15.33
C PHE A 219 -12.30 0.70 -15.17
N ASP A 220 -11.88 0.07 -14.09
CA ASP A 220 -12.22 -1.30 -13.75
C ASP A 220 -12.25 -1.52 -12.25
N VAL A 221 -13.07 -2.46 -11.78
CA VAL A 221 -13.19 -2.87 -10.38
C VAL A 221 -13.41 -4.37 -10.32
N GLN A 222 -12.66 -5.07 -9.48
CA GLN A 222 -12.82 -6.49 -9.19
C GLN A 222 -13.09 -6.68 -7.68
N GLU A 223 -13.91 -7.67 -7.30
CA GLU A 223 -14.18 -8.07 -5.91
C GLU A 223 -13.70 -9.51 -5.65
#